data_281243271d3557594ec27a6719a09944
#
_entry.id   281243271d3557594ec27a6719a09944
#
_cell.length_a   1.000
_cell.length_b   1.000
_cell.length_c   1.000
_cell.angle_alpha   90.00
_cell.angle_beta   90.00
_cell.angle_gamma   90.00
#
_symmetry.space_group_name_H-M   'P 1'
#
loop_
_entity.id
_entity.type
_entity.pdbx_description
1 polymer ?
#
loop_
_entity_poly.entity_id
_entity_poly.type
_entity_poly.pdbx_seq_one_letter_code
_entity_poly.pdbx_strand_id
1 'polypeptide(L)'
;LSFQIARVWAALSVTLFFSTLLHEDAAILAGGYLVVGNHLPILLAGFSLYAGVVFGDLGIYGLGRLAHRSERVRGFMPKSLTSGTSSDWLFRRTYWVVAGCRLTPAMLFPTFVAIGYAKVPFRRFAAAVLLSATLYVPTLFFAVVTFGDVLVERLKLWGWPVMILAVLSVWYLRRQAAKREAAPDWALAHGDEIAIHRGMPPLKASDVRVPLSERIPAPLFYVPLVLQWFWLGAKYRSLTLPTVANPSIEAGGLLGESKIACLDLIGPSAAQWVARSAAIDTSADIDDTARRLETAVEKAGIAYPLMVKPDIGWRGIGVRRLDGPDHIRPYLAAYPLGSRLMVQEFVPFDGEAGVFYARMPGEETGRIFSLTFRYYPFLVGDGVSTLRQLILSNERSRWKADIHLAAHARHLDEVLPKGQGLRLATVGSNRVGGLYIDGCSYVTPAMTERFDQIAKSMPEFWFGRFDVRYKDIEAFQRGEDFLIVESNGAGSEAIHMWDPNFPLIDAFRTLFDQQALMFAIGDANRRRGFAPLTPMQLISFQRRQQRLLKIYPDSN
;
A
#
# COMPACT_ATOMS: atom_id res chain seq x y z
N LEU A 1 -34.51 -22.60 37.76
CA LEU A 1 -34.69 -22.34 36.29
C LEU A 1 -34.71 -20.84 35.97
N SER A 2 -35.44 -20.00 36.73
CA SER A 2 -35.56 -18.56 36.46
C SER A 2 -34.24 -17.80 36.54
N PHE A 3 -33.36 -18.18 37.46
CA PHE A 3 -32.04 -17.50 37.64
C PHE A 3 -31.03 -17.84 36.54
N GLN A 4 -31.06 -19.04 35.98
CA GLN A 4 -30.24 -19.43 34.85
C GLN A 4 -30.68 -18.72 33.56
N ILE A 5 -31.97 -18.63 33.32
CA ILE A 5 -32.54 -17.92 32.17
C ILE A 5 -32.18 -16.44 32.21
N ALA A 6 -32.30 -15.79 33.38
CA ALA A 6 -31.92 -14.39 33.55
C ALA A 6 -30.42 -14.13 33.27
N ARG A 7 -29.54 -15.07 33.65
CA ARG A 7 -28.09 -14.99 33.30
C ARG A 7 -27.82 -15.09 31.79
N VAL A 8 -28.53 -15.99 31.11
CA VAL A 8 -28.41 -16.13 29.66
C VAL A 8 -28.87 -14.84 28.94
N TRP A 9 -30.03 -14.31 29.35
CA TRP A 9 -30.53 -13.05 28.79
C TRP A 9 -29.58 -11.88 29.04
N ALA A 10 -29.03 -11.78 30.26
CA ALA A 10 -28.01 -10.75 30.57
C ALA A 10 -26.77 -10.90 29.70
N ALA A 11 -26.24 -12.11 29.53
CA ALA A 11 -25.08 -12.37 28.67
C ALA A 11 -25.34 -12.01 27.21
N LEU A 12 -26.50 -12.43 26.66
CA LEU A 12 -26.91 -12.13 25.29
C LEU A 12 -27.11 -10.61 25.09
N SER A 13 -27.71 -9.92 26.07
CA SER A 13 -27.91 -8.48 26.04
C SER A 13 -26.57 -7.71 26.01
N VAL A 14 -25.63 -8.11 26.87
CA VAL A 14 -24.26 -7.53 26.89
C VAL A 14 -23.52 -7.83 25.59
N THR A 15 -23.64 -9.04 25.06
CA THR A 15 -23.03 -9.40 23.77
C THR A 15 -23.60 -8.56 22.64
N LEU A 16 -24.91 -8.37 22.57
CA LEU A 16 -25.55 -7.50 21.58
C LEU A 16 -25.07 -6.03 21.70
N PHE A 17 -24.99 -5.50 22.92
CA PHE A 17 -24.49 -4.17 23.17
C PHE A 17 -23.08 -3.99 22.60
N PHE A 18 -22.14 -4.89 22.89
CA PHE A 18 -20.77 -4.78 22.39
C PHE A 18 -20.65 -5.09 20.91
N SER A 19 -21.49 -5.95 20.33
CA SER A 19 -21.46 -6.25 18.90
C SER A 19 -21.84 -5.03 18.04
N THR A 20 -22.66 -4.11 18.55
CA THR A 20 -22.95 -2.84 17.83
C THR A 20 -21.72 -1.97 17.65
N LEU A 21 -20.72 -2.05 18.55
CA LEU A 21 -19.45 -1.31 18.43
C LEU A 21 -18.59 -1.84 17.28
N LEU A 22 -18.80 -3.10 16.86
CA LEU A 22 -18.10 -3.70 15.72
C LEU A 22 -18.85 -3.44 14.42
N HIS A 23 -20.16 -3.70 14.39
CA HIS A 23 -21.00 -3.46 13.23
C HIS A 23 -22.49 -3.38 13.64
N GLU A 24 -23.06 -2.16 13.61
CA GLU A 24 -24.41 -1.91 14.11
C GLU A 24 -25.50 -2.72 13.37
N ASP A 25 -25.45 -2.77 12.03
CA ASP A 25 -26.46 -3.47 11.22
C ASP A 25 -26.45 -4.98 11.45
N ALA A 26 -25.23 -5.57 11.52
CA ALA A 26 -25.08 -6.99 11.82
C ALA A 26 -25.59 -7.34 13.22
N ALA A 27 -25.36 -6.46 14.20
CA ALA A 27 -25.87 -6.63 15.55
C ALA A 27 -27.40 -6.55 15.60
N ILE A 28 -28.04 -5.65 14.84
CA ILE A 28 -29.50 -5.53 14.75
C ILE A 28 -30.10 -6.80 14.12
N LEU A 29 -29.49 -7.33 13.06
CA LEU A 29 -29.89 -8.59 12.44
C LEU A 29 -29.79 -9.77 13.43
N ALA A 30 -28.65 -9.89 14.15
CA ALA A 30 -28.44 -10.91 15.16
C ALA A 30 -29.47 -10.81 16.32
N GLY A 31 -29.74 -9.59 16.76
CA GLY A 31 -30.75 -9.33 17.79
C GLY A 31 -32.15 -9.72 17.35
N GLY A 32 -32.52 -9.40 16.11
CA GLY A 32 -33.80 -9.85 15.54
C GLY A 32 -33.93 -11.39 15.47
N TYR A 33 -32.85 -12.06 15.02
CA TYR A 33 -32.80 -13.53 15.00
C TYR A 33 -32.99 -14.14 16.42
N LEU A 34 -32.32 -13.57 17.44
CA LEU A 34 -32.46 -14.04 18.82
C LEU A 34 -33.88 -13.83 19.37
N VAL A 35 -34.58 -12.79 18.93
CA VAL A 35 -35.99 -12.55 19.34
C VAL A 35 -36.93 -13.49 18.64
N VAL A 36 -36.81 -13.67 17.33
CA VAL A 36 -37.64 -14.63 16.55
C VAL A 36 -37.45 -16.06 17.04
N GLY A 37 -36.22 -16.44 17.43
CA GLY A 37 -35.92 -17.74 18.04
C GLY A 37 -36.36 -17.90 19.52
N ASN A 38 -37.02 -16.91 20.11
CA ASN A 38 -37.40 -16.89 21.54
C ASN A 38 -36.22 -17.03 22.52
N HIS A 39 -35.00 -16.66 22.08
CA HIS A 39 -33.81 -16.73 22.91
C HIS A 39 -33.63 -15.48 23.79
N LEU A 40 -34.20 -14.32 23.39
CA LEU A 40 -34.10 -13.06 24.11
C LEU A 40 -35.42 -12.27 24.00
N PRO A 41 -35.92 -11.66 25.11
CA PRO A 41 -37.08 -10.78 25.05
C PRO A 41 -36.84 -9.54 24.17
N ILE A 42 -37.86 -9.18 23.37
CA ILE A 42 -37.78 -8.08 22.38
C ILE A 42 -37.34 -6.75 23.00
N LEU A 43 -37.84 -6.43 24.20
CA LEU A 43 -37.47 -5.18 24.91
C LEU A 43 -36.01 -5.18 25.35
N LEU A 44 -35.47 -6.33 25.80
CA LEU A 44 -34.06 -6.43 26.19
C LEU A 44 -33.13 -6.34 24.97
N ALA A 45 -33.49 -7.02 23.89
CA ALA A 45 -32.75 -6.94 22.64
C ALA A 45 -32.72 -5.50 22.07
N GLY A 46 -33.92 -4.90 21.95
CA GLY A 46 -34.06 -3.54 21.43
C GLY A 46 -33.32 -2.49 22.26
N PHE A 47 -33.42 -2.58 23.59
CA PHE A 47 -32.71 -1.67 24.49
C PHE A 47 -31.18 -1.84 24.38
N SER A 48 -30.69 -3.09 24.36
CA SER A 48 -29.25 -3.36 24.25
C SER A 48 -28.66 -2.83 22.95
N LEU A 49 -29.34 -3.06 21.82
CA LEU A 49 -28.97 -2.55 20.51
C LEU A 49 -28.96 -1.02 20.48
N TYR A 50 -30.06 -0.41 20.94
CA TYR A 50 -30.17 1.05 20.98
C TYR A 50 -29.06 1.70 21.85
N ALA A 51 -28.88 1.18 23.06
CA ALA A 51 -27.84 1.68 23.97
C ALA A 51 -26.44 1.49 23.39
N GLY A 52 -26.16 0.35 22.77
CA GLY A 52 -24.87 0.07 22.15
C GLY A 52 -24.55 0.98 20.97
N VAL A 53 -25.52 1.22 20.08
CA VAL A 53 -25.39 2.15 18.94
C VAL A 53 -25.13 3.57 19.45
N VAL A 54 -25.94 4.07 20.38
CA VAL A 54 -25.75 5.43 20.95
C VAL A 54 -24.38 5.55 21.62
N PHE A 55 -23.98 4.57 22.41
CA PHE A 55 -22.70 4.59 23.10
C PHE A 55 -21.52 4.57 22.11
N GLY A 56 -21.58 3.75 21.07
CA GLY A 56 -20.60 3.68 19.99
C GLY A 56 -20.43 5.01 19.27
N ASP A 57 -21.52 5.63 18.87
CA ASP A 57 -21.55 6.92 18.19
C ASP A 57 -20.93 8.04 19.04
N LEU A 58 -21.29 8.11 20.31
CA LEU A 58 -20.71 9.07 21.25
C LEU A 58 -19.21 8.83 21.48
N GLY A 59 -18.79 7.56 21.47
CA GLY A 59 -17.38 7.17 21.53
C GLY A 59 -16.58 7.65 20.33
N ILE A 60 -17.12 7.48 19.11
CA ILE A 60 -16.48 7.94 17.85
C ILE A 60 -16.35 9.48 17.85
N TYR A 61 -17.36 10.20 18.27
CA TYR A 61 -17.27 11.64 18.46
C TYR A 61 -16.17 12.00 19.49
N GLY A 62 -16.10 11.27 20.60
CA GLY A 62 -15.08 11.44 21.64
C GLY A 62 -13.66 11.27 21.08
N LEU A 63 -13.43 10.29 20.19
CA LEU A 63 -12.16 10.12 19.49
C LEU A 63 -11.81 11.35 18.65
N GLY A 64 -12.78 11.95 17.95
CA GLY A 64 -12.57 13.20 17.21
C GLY A 64 -12.17 14.37 18.12
N ARG A 65 -12.81 14.51 19.28
CA ARG A 65 -12.46 15.51 20.30
C ARG A 65 -11.06 15.30 20.88
N LEU A 66 -10.70 14.04 21.12
CA LEU A 66 -9.39 13.67 21.62
C LEU A 66 -8.29 13.96 20.59
N ALA A 67 -8.54 13.67 19.32
CA ALA A 67 -7.62 13.97 18.22
C ALA A 67 -7.39 15.49 18.06
N HIS A 68 -8.39 16.31 18.37
CA HIS A 68 -8.21 17.76 18.38
C HIS A 68 -7.25 18.21 19.49
N ARG A 69 -7.23 17.53 20.65
CA ARG A 69 -6.43 17.87 21.83
C ARG A 69 -5.06 17.22 21.87
N SER A 70 -4.88 16.07 21.23
CA SER A 70 -3.68 15.24 21.32
C SER A 70 -3.06 15.02 19.93
N GLU A 71 -1.82 15.46 19.76
CA GLU A 71 -1.06 15.23 18.52
C GLU A 71 -0.81 13.75 18.26
N ARG A 72 -0.64 12.94 19.31
CA ARG A 72 -0.48 11.49 19.17
C ARG A 72 -1.70 10.84 18.54
N VAL A 73 -2.91 11.22 18.95
CA VAL A 73 -4.17 10.69 18.39
C VAL A 73 -4.41 11.24 16.99
N ARG A 74 -4.06 12.52 16.75
CA ARG A 74 -4.13 13.14 15.42
C ARG A 74 -3.27 12.42 14.39
N GLY A 75 -2.09 11.94 14.78
CA GLY A 75 -1.18 11.20 13.91
C GLY A 75 -1.73 9.86 13.39
N PHE A 76 -2.76 9.29 14.04
CA PHE A 76 -3.45 8.09 13.58
C PHE A 76 -4.63 8.38 12.64
N MET A 77 -5.00 9.65 12.45
CA MET A 77 -6.14 10.02 11.61
C MET A 77 -5.72 10.45 10.21
N PRO A 78 -6.49 10.09 9.18
CA PRO A 78 -6.28 10.58 7.82
C PRO A 78 -6.34 12.11 7.78
N LYS A 79 -5.39 12.75 7.11
CA LYS A 79 -5.35 14.22 6.97
C LYS A 79 -6.63 14.79 6.36
N SER A 80 -7.31 14.02 5.51
CA SER A 80 -8.60 14.39 4.92
C SER A 80 -9.73 14.62 5.94
N LEU A 81 -9.64 14.05 7.14
CA LEU A 81 -10.62 14.25 8.21
C LEU A 81 -10.29 15.46 9.10
N THR A 82 -9.06 15.95 9.03
CA THR A 82 -8.55 17.04 9.86
C THR A 82 -8.33 18.34 9.10
N SER A 83 -8.40 18.33 7.77
CA SER A 83 -8.22 19.48 6.89
C SER A 83 -9.48 19.76 6.08
N GLY A 84 -10.02 20.96 6.18
CA GLY A 84 -10.90 21.55 5.15
C GLY A 84 -12.40 21.53 5.39
N THR A 85 -12.95 20.98 6.47
CA THR A 85 -14.39 21.11 6.73
C THR A 85 -14.65 22.32 7.63
N SER A 86 -15.36 23.36 7.13
CA SER A 86 -15.69 24.52 7.93
C SER A 86 -16.56 24.10 9.12
N SER A 87 -16.13 24.41 10.34
CA SER A 87 -16.83 24.11 11.59
C SER A 87 -18.28 24.64 11.59
N ASP A 88 -18.50 25.79 10.95
CA ASP A 88 -19.81 26.44 10.85
C ASP A 88 -20.81 25.65 10.00
N TRP A 89 -20.35 25.04 8.91
CA TRP A 89 -21.23 24.22 8.06
C TRP A 89 -21.70 22.96 8.81
N LEU A 90 -20.77 22.26 9.49
CA LEU A 90 -21.08 21.08 10.31
C LEU A 90 -21.98 21.44 11.49
N PHE A 91 -21.74 22.58 12.14
CA PHE A 91 -22.57 23.06 13.22
C PHE A 91 -24.00 23.30 12.75
N ARG A 92 -24.22 24.03 11.65
CA ARG A 92 -25.57 24.36 11.16
C ARG A 92 -26.36 23.14 10.71
N ARG A 93 -25.69 22.12 10.16
CA ARG A 93 -26.32 20.93 9.53
C ARG A 93 -26.12 19.64 10.32
N THR A 94 -25.72 19.68 11.59
CA THR A 94 -25.42 18.50 12.42
C THR A 94 -26.50 17.43 12.36
N TYR A 95 -27.77 17.78 12.51
CA TYR A 95 -28.89 16.82 12.49
C TYR A 95 -29.01 16.11 11.15
N TRP A 96 -28.95 16.86 10.05
CA TRP A 96 -29.03 16.27 8.69
C TRP A 96 -27.81 15.45 8.33
N VAL A 97 -26.64 15.87 8.76
CA VAL A 97 -25.38 15.12 8.51
C VAL A 97 -25.38 13.81 9.30
N VAL A 98 -25.80 13.82 10.57
CA VAL A 98 -25.90 12.63 11.41
C VAL A 98 -26.98 11.68 10.88
N ALA A 99 -28.13 12.17 10.45
CA ALA A 99 -29.17 11.33 9.86
C ALA A 99 -28.74 10.75 8.50
N GLY A 100 -28.14 11.55 7.64
CA GLY A 100 -27.72 11.13 6.30
C GLY A 100 -26.59 10.10 6.29
N CYS A 101 -25.64 10.18 7.23
CA CYS A 101 -24.53 9.22 7.26
C CYS A 101 -24.98 7.81 7.71
N ARG A 102 -26.11 7.66 8.42
CA ARG A 102 -26.69 6.34 8.74
C ARG A 102 -27.24 5.62 7.50
N LEU A 103 -27.68 6.38 6.51
CA LEU A 103 -28.18 5.82 5.24
C LEU A 103 -27.05 5.50 4.24
N THR A 104 -25.81 5.89 4.57
CA THR A 104 -24.67 5.74 3.66
C THR A 104 -23.62 4.83 4.32
N PRO A 105 -23.46 3.57 3.87
CA PRO A 105 -22.46 2.66 4.42
C PRO A 105 -21.06 3.28 4.44
N ALA A 106 -20.30 3.02 5.51
CA ALA A 106 -18.93 3.49 5.75
C ALA A 106 -18.74 5.01 6.00
N MET A 107 -19.79 5.85 5.90
CA MET A 107 -19.66 7.30 6.15
C MET A 107 -19.81 7.70 7.62
N LEU A 108 -20.33 6.83 8.46
CA LEU A 108 -20.63 7.11 9.87
C LEU A 108 -19.36 7.43 10.67
N PHE A 109 -18.36 6.54 10.64
CA PHE A 109 -17.12 6.72 11.38
C PHE A 109 -16.38 8.02 11.00
N PRO A 110 -16.03 8.28 9.71
CA PRO A 110 -15.33 9.51 9.34
C PRO A 110 -16.14 10.77 9.63
N THR A 111 -17.46 10.73 9.49
CA THR A 111 -18.33 11.88 9.74
C THR A 111 -18.36 12.24 11.24
N PHE A 112 -18.54 11.27 12.13
CA PHE A 112 -18.62 11.52 13.56
C PHE A 112 -17.28 11.94 14.16
N VAL A 113 -16.18 11.38 13.66
CA VAL A 113 -14.84 11.86 13.98
C VAL A 113 -14.66 13.33 13.54
N ALA A 114 -15.07 13.67 12.31
CA ALA A 114 -14.95 15.05 11.80
C ALA A 114 -15.80 16.04 12.60
N ILE A 115 -17.01 15.66 12.99
CA ILE A 115 -17.87 16.47 13.88
C ILE A 115 -17.22 16.70 15.25
N GLY A 116 -16.63 15.66 15.83
CA GLY A 116 -15.89 15.77 17.09
C GLY A 116 -14.65 16.66 16.99
N TYR A 117 -13.87 16.49 15.92
CA TYR A 117 -12.68 17.29 15.62
C TYR A 117 -13.01 18.77 15.39
N ALA A 118 -14.09 19.07 14.66
CA ALA A 118 -14.60 20.41 14.41
C ALA A 118 -15.20 21.10 15.64
N LYS A 119 -15.19 20.46 16.82
CA LYS A 119 -15.71 20.98 18.08
C LYS A 119 -17.21 21.32 18.10
N VAL A 120 -18.02 20.66 17.30
CA VAL A 120 -19.47 20.80 17.42
C VAL A 120 -19.88 20.50 18.87
N PRO A 121 -20.75 21.29 19.51
CA PRO A 121 -21.13 21.08 20.92
C PRO A 121 -21.69 19.69 21.17
N PHE A 122 -21.20 19.02 22.21
CA PHE A 122 -21.57 17.65 22.56
C PHE A 122 -23.10 17.49 22.68
N ARG A 123 -23.78 18.43 23.35
CA ARG A 123 -25.25 18.38 23.52
C ARG A 123 -25.98 18.32 22.18
N ARG A 124 -25.52 19.09 21.18
CA ARG A 124 -26.14 19.13 19.85
C ARG A 124 -25.88 17.83 19.08
N PHE A 125 -24.66 17.32 19.14
CA PHE A 125 -24.32 16.03 18.52
C PHE A 125 -25.08 14.87 19.19
N ALA A 126 -25.09 14.80 20.53
CA ALA A 126 -25.80 13.78 21.27
C ALA A 126 -27.31 13.80 20.98
N ALA A 127 -27.94 15.00 20.92
CA ALA A 127 -29.36 15.12 20.53
C ALA A 127 -29.60 14.61 19.09
N ALA A 128 -28.71 14.90 18.15
CA ALA A 128 -28.82 14.41 16.77
C ALA A 128 -28.67 12.88 16.70
N VAL A 129 -27.72 12.31 17.46
CA VAL A 129 -27.52 10.85 17.56
C VAL A 129 -28.74 10.18 18.19
N LEU A 130 -29.23 10.67 19.33
CA LEU A 130 -30.43 10.12 20.00
C LEU A 130 -31.63 10.15 19.06
N LEU A 131 -31.90 11.29 18.42
CA LEU A 131 -33.02 11.41 17.47
C LEU A 131 -32.90 10.44 16.29
N SER A 132 -31.73 10.39 15.65
CA SER A 132 -31.49 9.48 14.51
C SER A 132 -31.52 8.02 14.92
N ALA A 133 -30.95 7.63 16.06
CA ALA A 133 -30.96 6.27 16.57
C ALA A 133 -32.37 5.82 16.99
N THR A 134 -33.19 6.72 17.56
CA THR A 134 -34.60 6.43 17.93
C THR A 134 -35.46 6.12 16.70
N LEU A 135 -35.15 6.68 15.55
CA LEU A 135 -35.85 6.37 14.30
C LEU A 135 -35.24 5.12 13.64
N TYR A 136 -33.95 5.05 13.54
CA TYR A 136 -33.24 4.02 12.76
C TYR A 136 -33.27 2.63 13.43
N VAL A 137 -32.83 2.53 14.70
CA VAL A 137 -32.68 1.25 15.36
C VAL A 137 -34.01 0.51 15.54
N PRO A 138 -35.10 1.12 16.08
CA PRO A 138 -36.38 0.44 16.18
C PRO A 138 -36.99 0.10 14.82
N THR A 139 -36.87 0.98 13.82
CA THR A 139 -37.43 0.73 12.48
C THR A 139 -36.77 -0.50 11.84
N LEU A 140 -35.43 -0.55 11.83
CA LEU A 140 -34.69 -1.66 11.25
C LEU A 140 -34.91 -2.94 12.07
N PHE A 141 -34.86 -2.86 13.41
CA PHE A 141 -35.06 -3.98 14.31
C PHE A 141 -36.49 -4.56 14.17
N PHE A 142 -37.51 -3.72 14.13
CA PHE A 142 -38.89 -4.14 13.92
C PHE A 142 -39.09 -4.79 12.54
N ALA A 143 -38.47 -4.20 11.49
CA ALA A 143 -38.49 -4.82 10.17
C ALA A 143 -37.85 -6.21 10.17
N VAL A 144 -36.73 -6.40 10.87
CA VAL A 144 -36.06 -7.71 10.99
C VAL A 144 -36.93 -8.69 11.81
N VAL A 145 -37.53 -8.27 12.91
CA VAL A 145 -38.40 -9.14 13.74
C VAL A 145 -39.70 -9.52 13.01
N THR A 146 -40.28 -8.61 12.23
CA THR A 146 -41.57 -8.83 11.56
C THR A 146 -41.43 -9.56 10.22
N PHE A 147 -40.36 -9.30 9.49
CA PHE A 147 -40.14 -9.83 8.15
C PHE A 147 -38.94 -10.77 8.06
N GLY A 148 -38.32 -11.11 9.22
CA GLY A 148 -37.04 -11.82 9.29
C GLY A 148 -37.05 -13.15 8.55
N ASP A 149 -38.11 -13.95 8.69
CA ASP A 149 -38.23 -15.24 8.00
C ASP A 149 -38.37 -15.04 6.49
N VAL A 150 -39.16 -14.06 6.04
CA VAL A 150 -39.34 -13.73 4.63
C VAL A 150 -38.08 -13.02 4.07
N LEU A 151 -37.44 -12.18 4.89
CA LEU A 151 -36.25 -11.43 4.50
C LEU A 151 -35.02 -12.36 4.38
N VAL A 152 -34.85 -13.31 5.30
CA VAL A 152 -33.75 -14.29 5.27
C VAL A 152 -33.92 -15.25 4.10
N GLU A 153 -35.13 -15.69 3.80
CA GLU A 153 -35.42 -16.60 2.68
C GLU A 153 -35.27 -15.88 1.32
N ARG A 154 -35.76 -14.65 1.19
CA ARG A 154 -35.68 -13.88 -0.04
C ARG A 154 -34.36 -13.13 -0.22
N LEU A 155 -33.69 -12.66 0.83
CA LEU A 155 -32.35 -12.08 0.75
C LEU A 155 -31.27 -13.11 0.44
N LYS A 156 -31.44 -14.38 0.83
CA LYS A 156 -30.56 -15.47 0.34
C LYS A 156 -30.54 -15.55 -1.19
N LEU A 157 -31.68 -15.26 -1.85
CA LEU A 157 -31.80 -15.34 -3.31
C LEU A 157 -31.55 -14.01 -4.04
N TRP A 158 -31.93 -12.86 -3.47
CA TRP A 158 -31.99 -11.56 -4.15
C TRP A 158 -31.12 -10.46 -3.52
N GLY A 159 -30.68 -10.60 -2.29
CA GLY A 159 -29.84 -9.58 -1.62
C GLY A 159 -28.48 -9.42 -2.30
N TRP A 160 -27.85 -10.50 -2.69
CA TRP A 160 -26.60 -10.47 -3.44
C TRP A 160 -26.75 -9.86 -4.84
N PRO A 161 -27.76 -10.23 -5.66
CA PRO A 161 -27.99 -9.58 -6.95
C PRO A 161 -28.26 -8.08 -6.84
N VAL A 162 -29.04 -7.62 -5.86
CA VAL A 162 -29.33 -6.20 -5.64
C VAL A 162 -28.07 -5.43 -5.21
N MET A 163 -27.26 -5.98 -4.33
CA MET A 163 -25.98 -5.40 -3.92
C MET A 163 -25.00 -5.38 -5.09
N ILE A 164 -24.92 -6.47 -5.86
CA ILE A 164 -24.10 -6.55 -7.07
C ILE A 164 -24.59 -5.52 -8.10
N LEU A 165 -25.91 -5.39 -8.29
CA LEU A 165 -26.48 -4.42 -9.22
C LEU A 165 -26.19 -2.97 -8.79
N ALA A 166 -26.28 -2.67 -7.50
CA ALA A 166 -25.90 -1.35 -6.96
C ALA A 166 -24.42 -1.05 -7.16
N VAL A 167 -23.55 -2.02 -6.88
CA VAL A 167 -22.09 -1.91 -7.12
C VAL A 167 -21.80 -1.76 -8.62
N LEU A 168 -22.46 -2.56 -9.47
CA LEU A 168 -22.31 -2.48 -10.91
C LEU A 168 -22.86 -1.15 -11.47
N SER A 169 -23.96 -0.63 -10.92
CA SER A 169 -24.51 0.68 -11.32
C SER A 169 -23.57 1.83 -10.98
N VAL A 170 -22.99 1.82 -9.76
CA VAL A 170 -21.97 2.80 -9.36
C VAL A 170 -20.72 2.65 -10.23
N TRP A 171 -20.29 1.43 -10.51
CA TRP A 171 -19.18 1.14 -11.41
C TRP A 171 -19.47 1.61 -12.84
N TYR A 172 -20.67 1.34 -13.37
CA TYR A 172 -21.08 1.75 -14.71
C TYR A 172 -21.15 3.28 -14.85
N LEU A 173 -21.75 3.97 -13.86
CA LEU A 173 -21.82 5.43 -13.84
C LEU A 173 -20.42 6.06 -13.75
N ARG A 174 -19.52 5.49 -12.94
CA ARG A 174 -18.11 5.91 -12.88
C ARG A 174 -17.36 5.63 -14.17
N ARG A 175 -17.64 4.49 -14.82
CA ARG A 175 -17.05 4.14 -16.13
C ARG A 175 -17.55 5.07 -17.25
N GLN A 176 -18.80 5.50 -17.20
CA GLN A 176 -19.35 6.50 -18.11
C GLN A 176 -18.72 7.89 -17.89
N ALA A 177 -18.52 8.28 -16.64
CA ALA A 177 -17.82 9.54 -16.31
C ALA A 177 -16.36 9.51 -16.76
N ALA A 178 -15.67 8.38 -16.59
CA ALA A 178 -14.28 8.17 -17.05
C ALA A 178 -14.16 8.14 -18.60
N LYS A 179 -15.19 7.69 -19.31
CA LYS A 179 -15.20 7.71 -20.78
C LYS A 179 -15.38 9.11 -21.38
N ARG A 180 -15.87 10.08 -20.58
CA ARG A 180 -16.04 11.49 -21.03
C ARG A 180 -14.75 12.31 -20.93
N GLU A 181 -13.76 11.83 -20.18
CA GLU A 181 -12.41 12.38 -20.17
C GLU A 181 -11.53 11.50 -21.07
N ALA A 182 -11.65 11.64 -22.38
CA ALA A 182 -10.68 11.06 -23.31
C ALA A 182 -9.31 11.64 -22.97
N ALA A 183 -8.29 10.75 -22.81
CA ALA A 183 -6.93 11.21 -22.64
C ALA A 183 -6.56 12.11 -23.83
N PRO A 184 -5.95 13.28 -23.61
CA PRO A 184 -5.55 14.15 -24.68
C PRO A 184 -4.59 13.40 -25.63
N ASP A 185 -4.64 13.70 -26.94
CA ASP A 185 -3.84 13.04 -27.98
C ASP A 185 -2.33 13.07 -27.70
N TRP A 186 -1.83 14.01 -26.91
CA TRP A 186 -0.43 14.08 -26.50
C TRP A 186 0.01 12.92 -25.56
N ALA A 187 -0.91 12.31 -24.81
CA ALA A 187 -0.60 11.12 -24.00
C ALA A 187 -0.28 9.90 -24.88
N LEU A 188 -0.58 9.99 -26.18
CA LEU A 188 -0.35 8.98 -27.21
C LEU A 188 0.92 9.26 -28.04
N ALA A 189 1.54 10.43 -27.89
CA ALA A 189 2.79 10.75 -28.57
C ALA A 189 3.93 9.92 -27.96
N HIS A 190 4.01 8.69 -28.42
CA HIS A 190 4.99 7.70 -28.01
C HIS A 190 5.81 7.35 -29.23
N GLY A 191 7.02 7.55 -29.12
CA GLY A 191 8.01 7.14 -30.07
C GLY A 191 9.35 7.55 -29.53
N ASP A 192 10.38 7.20 -30.20
CA ASP A 192 11.78 7.53 -29.92
C ASP A 192 12.05 9.04 -29.77
N GLU A 193 11.07 9.90 -30.10
CA GLU A 193 11.13 11.36 -29.97
C GLU A 193 11.10 11.86 -28.52
N ILE A 194 10.49 11.11 -27.59
CA ILE A 194 10.49 11.49 -26.16
C ILE A 194 11.60 10.70 -25.47
N ALA A 195 12.73 11.34 -25.23
CA ALA A 195 13.92 10.74 -24.62
C ALA A 195 13.75 10.33 -23.15
N ILE A 196 12.56 9.82 -22.79
CA ILE A 196 12.20 9.27 -21.47
C ILE A 196 11.87 7.80 -21.69
N HIS A 197 12.42 6.91 -20.87
CA HIS A 197 12.22 5.46 -20.93
C HIS A 197 12.76 4.79 -22.22
N ARG A 198 13.96 5.22 -22.65
CA ARG A 198 14.64 4.58 -23.79
C ARG A 198 14.85 3.09 -23.53
N GLY A 199 14.64 2.27 -24.56
CA GLY A 199 14.81 0.82 -24.47
C GLY A 199 13.72 0.08 -23.73
N MET A 200 12.67 0.76 -23.26
CA MET A 200 11.49 0.16 -22.63
C MET A 200 10.38 -0.11 -23.65
N PRO A 201 9.48 -1.08 -23.40
CA PRO A 201 8.29 -1.25 -24.20
C PRO A 201 7.46 0.04 -24.26
N PRO A 202 6.84 0.37 -25.42
CA PRO A 202 6.03 1.56 -25.56
C PRO A 202 4.77 1.48 -24.70
N LEU A 203 4.40 2.60 -24.06
CA LEU A 203 3.17 2.71 -23.29
C LEU A 203 1.96 2.91 -24.20
N LYS A 204 0.80 2.37 -23.81
CA LYS A 204 -0.50 2.60 -24.45
C LYS A 204 -1.26 3.71 -23.68
N ALA A 205 -2.22 4.36 -24.33
CA ALA A 205 -3.06 5.36 -23.69
C ALA A 205 -3.81 4.85 -22.44
N SER A 206 -4.19 3.58 -22.45
CA SER A 206 -4.82 2.91 -21.30
C SER A 206 -3.90 2.80 -20.09
N ASP A 207 -2.58 2.77 -20.31
CA ASP A 207 -1.58 2.47 -19.30
C ASP A 207 -1.36 3.65 -18.34
N VAL A 208 -1.60 4.87 -18.79
CA VAL A 208 -1.40 6.09 -17.95
C VAL A 208 -2.56 6.40 -17.01
N ARG A 209 -3.63 5.60 -16.99
CA ARG A 209 -4.77 5.77 -16.08
C ARG A 209 -4.42 5.36 -14.65
N VAL A 210 -5.19 5.87 -13.69
CA VAL A 210 -5.12 5.43 -12.30
C VAL A 210 -6.11 4.26 -12.12
N PRO A 211 -5.63 3.01 -11.90
CA PRO A 211 -6.50 1.84 -11.80
C PRO A 211 -7.34 1.85 -10.51
N LEU A 212 -8.40 1.04 -10.51
CA LEU A 212 -9.26 0.89 -9.33
C LEU A 212 -8.46 0.36 -8.11
N SER A 213 -7.50 -0.52 -8.33
CA SER A 213 -6.61 -1.06 -7.30
C SER A 213 -5.86 0.04 -6.54
N GLU A 214 -5.36 1.07 -7.23
CA GLU A 214 -4.68 2.21 -6.60
C GLU A 214 -5.66 3.18 -5.90
N ARG A 215 -6.93 3.21 -6.31
CA ARG A 215 -7.98 4.08 -5.73
C ARG A 215 -8.58 3.51 -4.45
N ILE A 216 -8.52 2.20 -4.27
CA ILE A 216 -8.99 1.54 -3.03
C ILE A 216 -8.03 1.92 -1.90
N PRO A 217 -8.52 2.43 -0.75
CA PRO A 217 -7.68 2.67 0.41
C PRO A 217 -6.91 1.39 0.81
N ALA A 218 -5.60 1.52 1.02
CA ALA A 218 -4.74 0.37 1.33
C ALA A 218 -5.27 -0.52 2.47
N PRO A 219 -5.81 0.00 3.59
CA PRO A 219 -6.37 -0.85 4.64
C PRO A 219 -7.50 -1.76 4.12
N LEU A 220 -8.35 -1.27 3.21
CA LEU A 220 -9.44 -2.07 2.64
C LEU A 220 -8.93 -3.06 1.59
N PHE A 221 -7.97 -2.63 0.77
CA PHE A 221 -7.37 -3.49 -0.25
C PHE A 221 -6.70 -4.73 0.36
N TYR A 222 -6.00 -4.58 1.49
CA TYR A 222 -5.27 -5.68 2.12
C TYR A 222 -6.10 -6.57 3.06
N VAL A 223 -7.37 -6.25 3.37
CA VAL A 223 -8.23 -7.10 4.24
C VAL A 223 -8.28 -8.57 3.77
N PRO A 224 -8.56 -8.89 2.49
CA PRO A 224 -8.62 -10.29 2.04
C PRO A 224 -7.28 -11.02 2.22
N LEU A 225 -6.17 -10.32 2.03
CA LEU A 225 -4.81 -10.87 2.20
C LEU A 225 -4.47 -11.14 3.66
N VAL A 226 -4.91 -10.28 4.57
CA VAL A 226 -4.77 -10.50 6.02
C VAL A 226 -5.57 -11.72 6.45
N LEU A 227 -6.79 -11.90 5.93
CA LEU A 227 -7.60 -13.08 6.21
C LEU A 227 -6.93 -14.37 5.70
N GLN A 228 -6.39 -14.35 4.48
CA GLN A 228 -5.62 -15.47 3.95
C GLN A 228 -4.35 -15.74 4.77
N TRP A 229 -3.65 -14.70 5.23
CA TRP A 229 -2.47 -14.85 6.08
C TRP A 229 -2.81 -15.62 7.36
N PHE A 230 -3.90 -15.28 8.04
CA PHE A 230 -4.35 -15.99 9.22
C PHE A 230 -4.74 -17.44 8.89
N TRP A 231 -5.43 -17.66 7.77
CA TRP A 231 -5.79 -19.01 7.32
C TRP A 231 -4.54 -19.86 7.02
N LEU A 232 -3.57 -19.32 6.29
CA LEU A 232 -2.28 -19.98 6.03
C LEU A 232 -1.51 -20.22 7.32
N GLY A 233 -1.48 -19.23 8.22
CA GLY A 233 -0.86 -19.36 9.53
C GLY A 233 -1.46 -20.48 10.36
N ALA A 234 -2.78 -20.64 10.35
CA ALA A 234 -3.47 -21.76 10.98
C ALA A 234 -3.16 -23.10 10.28
N LYS A 235 -3.23 -23.14 8.94
CA LYS A 235 -2.92 -24.34 8.13
C LYS A 235 -1.51 -24.85 8.41
N TYR A 236 -0.52 -23.98 8.46
CA TYR A 236 0.88 -24.32 8.68
C TYR A 236 1.32 -24.22 10.16
N ARG A 237 0.39 -23.89 11.07
CA ARG A 237 0.64 -23.74 12.53
C ARG A 237 1.76 -22.74 12.85
N SER A 238 1.88 -21.68 12.06
CA SER A 238 2.84 -20.59 12.28
C SER A 238 2.47 -19.35 11.47
N LEU A 239 2.21 -18.25 12.15
CA LEU A 239 1.95 -16.94 11.52
C LEU A 239 3.22 -16.26 11.00
N THR A 240 4.38 -16.66 11.52
CA THR A 240 5.69 -16.10 11.20
C THR A 240 6.49 -16.97 10.23
N LEU A 241 5.87 -18.02 9.69
CA LEU A 241 6.53 -18.98 8.80
C LEU A 241 7.25 -18.33 7.60
N PRO A 242 6.75 -17.26 6.98
CA PRO A 242 7.45 -16.54 5.92
C PRO A 242 8.83 -15.98 6.29
N THR A 243 9.14 -15.83 7.57
CA THR A 243 10.46 -15.37 8.02
C THR A 243 11.60 -16.35 7.73
N VAL A 244 11.28 -17.58 7.32
CA VAL A 244 12.23 -18.57 6.82
C VAL A 244 12.04 -18.91 5.34
N ALA A 245 11.34 -18.06 4.59
CA ALA A 245 11.27 -18.23 3.14
C ALA A 245 12.65 -18.10 2.50
N ASN A 246 13.51 -17.23 3.05
CA ASN A 246 14.93 -17.10 2.66
C ASN A 246 15.79 -17.13 3.93
N PRO A 247 16.26 -18.29 4.39
CA PRO A 247 16.98 -18.41 5.67
C PRO A 247 18.23 -17.54 5.83
N SER A 248 18.90 -17.18 4.73
CA SER A 248 20.10 -16.32 4.76
C SER A 248 19.80 -14.83 4.83
N ILE A 249 18.56 -14.43 4.71
CA ILE A 249 18.15 -13.03 4.82
C ILE A 249 17.49 -12.81 6.18
N GLU A 250 17.82 -11.70 6.84
CA GLU A 250 17.22 -11.31 8.13
C GLU A 250 15.69 -11.28 8.01
N ALA A 251 14.99 -11.97 8.91
CA ALA A 251 13.54 -12.17 8.86
C ALA A 251 13.01 -12.73 7.52
N GLY A 252 13.84 -13.48 6.76
CA GLY A 252 13.51 -13.97 5.43
C GLY A 252 13.34 -12.87 4.37
N GLY A 253 13.70 -11.63 4.71
CA GLY A 253 13.39 -10.45 3.91
C GLY A 253 11.91 -10.08 3.92
N LEU A 254 11.19 -10.44 5.00
CA LEU A 254 9.78 -10.06 5.15
C LEU A 254 9.62 -8.57 5.51
N LEU A 255 10.55 -8.06 6.33
CA LEU A 255 10.63 -6.64 6.70
C LEU A 255 11.97 -6.32 7.35
N GLY A 256 12.45 -5.07 7.12
CA GLY A 256 13.59 -4.51 7.82
C GLY A 256 14.95 -5.06 7.38
N GLU A 257 15.02 -5.73 6.24
CA GLU A 257 16.26 -6.26 5.67
C GLU A 257 17.22 -5.15 5.23
N SER A 258 18.53 -5.44 5.37
CA SER A 258 19.60 -4.59 4.86
C SER A 258 19.76 -4.79 3.35
N LYS A 259 19.71 -3.69 2.57
CA LYS A 259 19.87 -3.73 1.11
C LYS A 259 21.26 -4.21 0.70
N ILE A 260 22.29 -3.71 1.37
CA ILE A 260 23.66 -4.12 1.07
C ILE A 260 23.87 -5.59 1.41
N ALA A 261 23.38 -6.05 2.57
CA ALA A 261 23.51 -7.46 2.95
C ALA A 261 22.79 -8.39 1.97
N CYS A 262 21.62 -8.01 1.45
CA CYS A 262 20.92 -8.78 0.42
C CYS A 262 21.69 -8.83 -0.91
N LEU A 263 22.33 -7.74 -1.33
CA LEU A 263 23.15 -7.72 -2.55
C LEU A 263 24.46 -8.51 -2.35
N ASP A 264 25.08 -8.46 -1.16
CA ASP A 264 26.29 -9.19 -0.81
C ASP A 264 26.09 -10.71 -0.80
N LEU A 265 24.84 -11.18 -0.68
CA LEU A 265 24.54 -12.63 -0.83
C LEU A 265 24.68 -13.12 -2.26
N ILE A 266 24.66 -12.23 -3.26
CA ILE A 266 24.86 -12.63 -4.66
C ILE A 266 26.31 -13.06 -4.84
N GLY A 267 26.49 -14.32 -5.21
CA GLY A 267 27.81 -14.94 -5.28
C GLY A 267 28.70 -14.36 -6.38
N PRO A 268 30.03 -14.59 -6.30
CA PRO A 268 31.00 -14.04 -7.26
C PRO A 268 30.71 -14.39 -8.72
N SER A 269 30.11 -15.55 -8.98
CA SER A 269 29.72 -15.98 -10.33
C SER A 269 28.64 -15.11 -10.97
N ALA A 270 27.91 -14.32 -10.16
CA ALA A 270 26.84 -13.44 -10.60
C ALA A 270 27.14 -11.95 -10.31
N ALA A 271 28.31 -11.61 -9.77
CA ALA A 271 28.67 -10.26 -9.36
C ALA A 271 28.64 -9.25 -10.53
N GLN A 272 28.87 -9.70 -11.75
CA GLN A 272 28.83 -8.86 -12.97
C GLN A 272 27.45 -8.28 -13.28
N TRP A 273 26.38 -8.86 -12.74
CA TRP A 273 25.01 -8.38 -12.89
C TRP A 273 24.54 -7.51 -11.72
N VAL A 274 25.43 -7.15 -10.78
CA VAL A 274 25.09 -6.35 -9.61
C VAL A 274 25.73 -4.96 -9.74
N ALA A 275 24.95 -3.93 -9.51
CA ALA A 275 25.47 -2.57 -9.44
C ALA A 275 26.43 -2.43 -8.25
N ARG A 276 27.64 -1.90 -8.51
CA ARG A 276 28.67 -1.72 -7.48
C ARG A 276 28.14 -0.86 -6.34
N SER A 277 28.37 -1.33 -5.13
CA SER A 277 27.79 -0.73 -3.92
C SER A 277 28.78 -0.78 -2.77
N ALA A 278 28.63 0.17 -1.85
CA ALA A 278 29.33 0.14 -0.56
C ALA A 278 28.40 0.68 0.53
N ALA A 279 28.71 0.38 1.78
CA ALA A 279 27.94 0.91 2.91
C ALA A 279 28.86 1.56 3.93
N ILE A 280 28.36 2.61 4.56
CA ILE A 280 29.01 3.31 5.66
C ILE A 280 28.03 3.53 6.80
N ASP A 281 28.52 3.62 8.02
CA ASP A 281 27.73 4.05 9.17
C ASP A 281 27.95 5.56 9.37
N THR A 282 26.88 6.33 9.53
CA THR A 282 26.95 7.77 9.77
C THR A 282 27.33 8.08 11.22
N SER A 283 28.14 9.11 11.43
CA SER A 283 28.55 9.59 12.76
C SER A 283 28.12 11.03 12.99
N ALA A 284 28.34 11.54 14.21
CA ALA A 284 28.06 12.93 14.54
C ALA A 284 29.00 13.90 13.79
N ASP A 285 30.18 13.44 13.42
CA ASP A 285 31.11 14.20 12.59
C ASP A 285 30.77 13.98 11.11
N ILE A 286 30.15 15.01 10.50
CA ILE A 286 29.76 14.99 9.09
C ILE A 286 30.97 14.93 8.18
N ASP A 287 32.07 15.60 8.52
CA ASP A 287 33.29 15.61 7.72
C ASP A 287 34.00 14.26 7.75
N ASP A 288 34.01 13.59 8.91
CA ASP A 288 34.49 12.21 9.02
C ASP A 288 33.63 11.26 8.20
N THR A 289 32.32 11.39 8.29
CA THR A 289 31.38 10.56 7.52
C THR A 289 31.56 10.81 6.02
N ALA A 290 31.74 12.05 5.57
CA ALA A 290 31.98 12.39 4.18
C ALA A 290 33.29 11.77 3.66
N ARG A 291 34.40 11.89 4.40
CA ARG A 291 35.68 11.23 4.04
C ARG A 291 35.55 9.72 3.93
N ARG A 292 34.85 9.06 4.88
CA ARG A 292 34.59 7.61 4.82
C ARG A 292 33.75 7.22 3.62
N LEU A 293 32.76 8.05 3.25
CA LEU A 293 31.95 7.84 2.07
C LEU A 293 32.81 7.93 0.81
N GLU A 294 33.62 8.98 0.67
CA GLU A 294 34.52 9.16 -0.47
C GLU A 294 35.51 7.99 -0.59
N THR A 295 36.11 7.57 0.52
CA THR A 295 37.00 6.39 0.55
C THR A 295 36.28 5.10 0.13
N ALA A 296 35.03 4.91 0.57
CA ALA A 296 34.22 3.74 0.21
C ALA A 296 33.85 3.75 -1.29
N VAL A 297 33.52 4.92 -1.84
CA VAL A 297 33.24 5.13 -3.27
C VAL A 297 34.48 4.80 -4.11
N GLU A 298 35.64 5.33 -3.74
CA GLU A 298 36.91 5.07 -4.42
C GLU A 298 37.29 3.58 -4.38
N LYS A 299 37.23 2.96 -3.18
CA LYS A 299 37.54 1.56 -2.99
C LYS A 299 36.60 0.62 -3.78
N ALA A 300 35.33 0.98 -3.91
CA ALA A 300 34.37 0.24 -4.71
C ALA A 300 34.46 0.52 -6.21
N GLY A 301 35.33 1.46 -6.65
CA GLY A 301 35.47 1.85 -8.03
C GLY A 301 34.21 2.54 -8.60
N ILE A 302 33.45 3.24 -7.74
CA ILE A 302 32.22 3.96 -8.12
C ILE A 302 32.62 5.38 -8.55
N ALA A 303 32.02 5.87 -9.65
CA ALA A 303 32.21 7.23 -10.13
C ALA A 303 30.91 8.04 -9.99
N TYR A 304 31.04 9.36 -9.94
CA TYR A 304 29.88 10.26 -10.02
C TYR A 304 29.26 10.26 -11.44
N PRO A 305 27.95 10.43 -11.55
CA PRO A 305 27.00 10.54 -10.45
C PRO A 305 26.81 9.21 -9.70
N LEU A 306 26.47 9.28 -8.42
CA LEU A 306 26.19 8.11 -7.62
C LEU A 306 24.81 8.20 -6.94
N MET A 307 24.29 7.06 -6.51
CA MET A 307 23.05 6.97 -5.74
C MET A 307 23.37 6.73 -4.27
N VAL A 308 22.76 7.51 -3.40
CA VAL A 308 22.75 7.27 -1.95
C VAL A 308 21.37 6.87 -1.49
N LYS A 309 21.30 5.91 -0.60
CA LYS A 309 20.03 5.40 -0.08
C LYS A 309 20.20 4.80 1.32
N PRO A 310 19.17 4.86 2.18
CA PRO A 310 19.18 4.15 3.44
C PRO A 310 19.35 2.64 3.22
N ASP A 311 20.20 2.00 4.00
CA ASP A 311 20.40 0.56 3.94
C ASP A 311 19.10 -0.18 4.32
N ILE A 312 18.45 0.21 5.42
CA ILE A 312 17.10 -0.23 5.76
C ILE A 312 16.13 0.85 5.33
N GLY A 313 15.41 0.63 4.22
CA GLY A 313 14.51 1.63 3.64
C GLY A 313 13.26 1.02 3.04
N TRP A 314 12.33 1.85 2.61
CA TRP A 314 11.07 1.43 2.01
C TRP A 314 10.56 2.48 1.01
N ARG A 315 10.04 2.02 -0.13
CA ARG A 315 9.39 2.85 -1.17
C ARG A 315 10.20 4.06 -1.63
N GLY A 316 11.54 3.95 -1.66
CA GLY A 316 12.42 5.00 -2.14
C GLY A 316 12.60 6.20 -1.20
N ILE A 317 12.17 6.12 0.07
CA ILE A 317 12.40 7.19 1.06
C ILE A 317 13.91 7.34 1.28
N GLY A 318 14.43 8.58 1.29
CA GLY A 318 15.83 8.89 1.51
C GLY A 318 16.76 8.60 0.33
N VAL A 319 16.24 8.15 -0.81
CA VAL A 319 17.04 7.93 -2.03
C VAL A 319 17.34 9.26 -2.70
N ARG A 320 18.62 9.50 -3.01
CA ARG A 320 19.07 10.71 -3.72
C ARG A 320 20.22 10.41 -4.67
N ARG A 321 20.22 11.08 -5.80
CA ARG A 321 21.35 11.12 -6.72
C ARG A 321 22.29 12.25 -6.29
N LEU A 322 23.59 11.96 -6.24
CA LEU A 322 24.65 12.93 -6.01
C LEU A 322 25.48 13.07 -7.28
N ASP A 323 25.53 14.25 -7.85
CA ASP A 323 26.24 14.53 -9.11
C ASP A 323 27.72 14.87 -8.90
N GLY A 324 28.12 15.18 -7.66
CA GLY A 324 29.50 15.50 -7.30
C GLY A 324 29.72 15.47 -5.78
N PRO A 325 30.99 15.60 -5.35
CA PRO A 325 31.40 15.61 -3.93
C PRO A 325 30.70 16.69 -3.10
N ASP A 326 30.42 17.85 -3.71
CA ASP A 326 29.80 18.99 -3.02
C ASP A 326 28.37 18.68 -2.53
N HIS A 327 27.72 17.67 -3.09
CA HIS A 327 26.38 17.25 -2.68
C HIS A 327 26.38 16.31 -1.45
N ILE A 328 27.55 15.78 -1.04
CA ILE A 328 27.65 14.81 0.05
C ILE A 328 27.26 15.45 1.39
N ARG A 329 27.93 16.55 1.77
CA ARG A 329 27.71 17.21 3.07
C ARG A 329 26.27 17.69 3.27
N PRO A 330 25.64 18.37 2.30
CA PRO A 330 24.23 18.74 2.41
C PRO A 330 23.28 17.54 2.60
N TYR A 331 23.56 16.42 1.95
CA TYR A 331 22.78 15.20 2.15
C TYR A 331 23.00 14.61 3.54
N LEU A 332 24.25 14.49 4.00
CA LEU A 332 24.59 13.93 5.31
C LEU A 332 24.04 14.78 6.47
N ALA A 333 23.98 16.11 6.31
CA ALA A 333 23.41 17.01 7.30
C ALA A 333 21.91 16.76 7.57
N ALA A 334 21.20 16.24 6.57
CA ALA A 334 19.79 15.85 6.71
C ALA A 334 19.60 14.36 7.05
N TYR A 335 20.67 13.56 7.06
CA TYR A 335 20.60 12.11 7.26
C TYR A 335 20.77 11.74 8.75
N PRO A 336 20.01 10.77 9.29
CA PRO A 336 20.05 10.44 10.71
C PRO A 336 21.40 9.85 11.12
N LEU A 337 21.90 10.31 12.26
CA LEU A 337 23.14 9.83 12.87
C LEU A 337 23.03 8.38 13.35
N GLY A 338 24.14 7.63 13.27
CA GLY A 338 24.19 6.23 13.67
C GLY A 338 23.39 5.28 12.78
N SER A 339 22.99 5.74 11.59
CA SER A 339 22.28 4.94 10.61
C SER A 339 23.23 4.47 9.50
N ARG A 340 22.94 3.31 8.94
CA ARG A 340 23.72 2.78 7.83
C ARG A 340 23.22 3.36 6.51
N LEU A 341 24.15 3.89 5.74
CA LEU A 341 23.95 4.49 4.41
C LEU A 341 24.60 3.59 3.37
N MET A 342 23.87 3.29 2.30
CA MET A 342 24.37 2.62 1.12
C MET A 342 24.66 3.64 0.03
N VAL A 343 25.84 3.55 -0.57
CA VAL A 343 26.21 4.22 -1.82
C VAL A 343 26.27 3.21 -2.94
N GLN A 344 25.81 3.60 -4.12
CA GLN A 344 25.75 2.70 -5.27
C GLN A 344 26.05 3.46 -6.55
N GLU A 345 26.69 2.82 -7.52
CA GLU A 345 26.88 3.41 -8.83
C GLU A 345 25.54 3.79 -9.47
N PHE A 346 25.53 4.92 -10.16
CA PHE A 346 24.38 5.30 -10.96
C PHE A 346 24.37 4.49 -12.26
N VAL A 347 23.37 3.67 -12.44
CA VAL A 347 23.19 2.89 -13.66
C VAL A 347 22.46 3.76 -14.68
N PRO A 348 23.11 4.13 -15.81
CA PRO A 348 22.59 5.11 -16.76
C PRO A 348 21.57 4.51 -17.75
N PHE A 349 20.94 3.41 -17.39
CA PHE A 349 19.89 2.80 -18.20
C PHE A 349 18.52 3.36 -17.82
N ASP A 350 17.69 3.63 -18.82
CA ASP A 350 16.35 4.13 -18.60
C ASP A 350 15.36 3.02 -18.22
N GLY A 351 15.59 1.81 -18.72
CA GLY A 351 14.75 0.65 -18.41
C GLY A 351 14.83 0.29 -16.92
N GLU A 352 13.69 0.12 -16.29
CA GLU A 352 13.57 -0.34 -14.90
C GLU A 352 12.53 -1.44 -14.81
N ALA A 353 12.86 -2.56 -14.17
CA ALA A 353 11.94 -3.68 -13.98
C ALA A 353 12.10 -4.33 -12.61
N GLY A 354 11.00 -4.92 -12.13
CA GLY A 354 10.99 -5.83 -10.99
C GLY A 354 10.82 -7.26 -11.49
N VAL A 355 11.82 -8.10 -11.26
CA VAL A 355 11.80 -9.52 -11.63
C VAL A 355 11.55 -10.35 -10.38
N PHE A 356 10.36 -10.90 -10.26
CA PHE A 356 10.01 -11.73 -9.11
C PHE A 356 10.35 -13.19 -9.41
N TYR A 357 11.27 -13.74 -8.64
CA TYR A 357 11.74 -15.11 -8.76
C TYR A 357 11.19 -15.98 -7.64
N ALA A 358 10.89 -17.23 -7.94
CA ALA A 358 10.50 -18.24 -6.97
C ALA A 358 11.01 -19.63 -7.35
N ARG A 359 11.48 -20.39 -6.34
CA ARG A 359 11.90 -21.79 -6.46
C ARG A 359 11.54 -22.53 -5.17
N MET A 360 10.95 -23.71 -5.28
CA MET A 360 10.73 -24.54 -4.10
C MET A 360 12.05 -25.17 -3.62
N PRO A 361 12.28 -25.24 -2.30
CA PRO A 361 13.41 -26.03 -1.77
C PRO A 361 13.32 -27.49 -2.24
N GLY A 362 14.38 -27.95 -2.90
CA GLY A 362 14.45 -29.29 -3.51
C GLY A 362 14.16 -29.32 -5.02
N GLU A 363 13.65 -28.25 -5.62
CA GLU A 363 13.57 -28.13 -7.08
C GLU A 363 14.91 -27.69 -7.66
N GLU A 364 15.26 -28.25 -8.83
CA GLU A 364 16.50 -27.91 -9.51
C GLU A 364 16.44 -26.53 -10.16
N THR A 365 15.29 -26.14 -10.70
CA THR A 365 15.11 -24.88 -11.42
C THR A 365 13.99 -24.07 -10.82
N GLY A 366 14.20 -22.75 -10.77
CA GLY A 366 13.17 -21.80 -10.39
C GLY A 366 12.49 -21.17 -11.61
N ARG A 367 11.59 -20.24 -11.33
CA ARG A 367 10.84 -19.52 -12.38
C ARG A 367 10.72 -18.05 -12.07
N ILE A 368 10.58 -17.24 -13.08
CA ILE A 368 10.09 -15.87 -12.92
C ILE A 368 8.58 -15.95 -12.67
N PHE A 369 8.18 -15.61 -11.46
CA PHE A 369 6.78 -15.58 -11.03
C PHE A 369 6.04 -14.34 -11.58
N SER A 370 6.77 -13.23 -11.70
CA SER A 370 6.25 -11.95 -12.19
C SER A 370 7.37 -11.11 -12.79
N LEU A 371 7.09 -10.44 -13.88
CA LEU A 371 7.91 -9.37 -14.44
C LEU A 371 7.07 -8.09 -14.49
N THR A 372 7.61 -6.98 -13.99
CA THR A 372 6.93 -5.68 -13.99
C THR A 372 7.86 -4.62 -14.53
N PHE A 373 7.43 -3.90 -15.55
CA PHE A 373 8.12 -2.69 -15.99
C PHE A 373 7.72 -1.50 -15.13
N ARG A 374 8.70 -0.65 -14.76
CA ARG A 374 8.51 0.50 -13.87
C ARG A 374 8.85 1.78 -14.61
N TYR A 375 7.84 2.57 -14.93
CA TYR A 375 7.99 3.85 -15.61
C TYR A 375 7.96 4.98 -14.61
N TYR A 376 8.83 5.97 -14.82
CA TYR A 376 8.81 7.20 -14.03
C TYR A 376 7.55 7.99 -14.31
N PRO A 377 7.03 8.76 -13.34
CA PRO A 377 6.02 9.76 -13.65
C PRO A 377 6.64 10.83 -14.55
N PHE A 378 5.98 11.13 -15.66
CA PHE A 378 6.45 12.07 -16.65
C PHE A 378 5.30 12.88 -17.25
N LEU A 379 5.67 13.99 -17.88
CA LEU A 379 4.78 14.82 -18.68
C LEU A 379 5.44 15.12 -20.02
N VAL A 380 4.62 15.45 -20.99
CA VAL A 380 5.05 15.93 -22.31
C VAL A 380 4.49 17.32 -22.52
N GLY A 381 5.36 18.26 -22.90
CA GLY A 381 4.98 19.63 -23.19
C GLY A 381 4.06 19.73 -24.40
N ASP A 382 3.06 20.59 -24.32
CA ASP A 382 2.15 20.94 -25.42
C ASP A 382 2.55 22.25 -26.12
N GLY A 383 3.54 22.96 -25.59
CA GLY A 383 4.04 24.26 -26.08
C GLY A 383 3.17 25.44 -25.66
N VAL A 384 2.17 25.24 -24.83
CA VAL A 384 1.20 26.28 -24.41
C VAL A 384 0.98 26.28 -22.89
N SER A 385 0.81 25.10 -22.29
CA SER A 385 0.48 24.98 -20.87
C SER A 385 1.73 25.10 -20.00
N THR A 386 1.57 25.76 -18.85
CA THR A 386 2.61 25.77 -17.82
C THR A 386 2.77 24.40 -17.19
N LEU A 387 3.92 24.13 -16.57
CA LEU A 387 4.18 22.87 -15.85
C LEU A 387 3.09 22.61 -14.79
N ARG A 388 2.64 23.64 -14.07
CA ARG A 388 1.51 23.58 -13.12
C ARG A 388 0.24 23.06 -13.79
N GLN A 389 -0.10 23.62 -14.94
CA GLN A 389 -1.30 23.23 -15.68
C GLN A 389 -1.19 21.79 -16.18
N LEU A 390 -0.03 21.40 -16.71
CA LEU A 390 0.23 20.02 -17.15
C LEU A 390 0.12 19.02 -15.98
N ILE A 391 0.70 19.31 -14.80
CA ILE A 391 0.58 18.46 -13.60
C ILE A 391 -0.88 18.27 -13.20
N LEU A 392 -1.68 19.35 -13.21
CA LEU A 392 -3.07 19.33 -12.75
C LEU A 392 -4.04 18.76 -13.79
N SER A 393 -3.72 18.82 -15.07
CA SER A 393 -4.55 18.28 -16.15
C SER A 393 -4.37 16.79 -16.37
N ASN A 394 -3.18 16.25 -16.14
CA ASN A 394 -2.89 14.82 -16.29
C ASN A 394 -3.44 14.02 -15.10
N GLU A 395 -4.21 12.96 -15.34
CA GLU A 395 -4.88 12.17 -14.31
C GLU A 395 -3.89 11.59 -13.28
N ARG A 396 -2.77 11.01 -13.73
CA ARG A 396 -1.80 10.36 -12.87
C ARG A 396 -0.97 11.35 -12.06
N SER A 397 -0.46 12.42 -12.65
CA SER A 397 0.30 13.44 -11.93
C SER A 397 -0.58 14.25 -10.98
N ARG A 398 -1.84 14.53 -11.36
CA ARG A 398 -2.85 15.15 -10.48
C ARG A 398 -3.11 14.32 -9.22
N TRP A 399 -3.08 12.99 -9.32
CA TRP A 399 -3.25 12.09 -8.17
C TRP A 399 -2.17 12.27 -7.11
N LYS A 400 -0.99 12.79 -7.50
CA LYS A 400 0.17 13.09 -6.65
C LYS A 400 0.59 14.56 -6.76
N ALA A 401 -0.34 15.44 -7.04
CA ALA A 401 -0.06 16.86 -7.32
C ALA A 401 0.76 17.53 -6.22
N ASP A 402 0.42 17.29 -4.94
CA ASP A 402 1.14 17.89 -3.81
C ASP A 402 2.65 17.60 -3.86
N ILE A 403 3.02 16.37 -4.21
CA ILE A 403 4.44 15.95 -4.31
C ILE A 403 5.11 16.66 -5.49
N HIS A 404 4.46 16.63 -6.66
CA HIS A 404 5.04 17.18 -7.87
C HIS A 404 5.13 18.70 -7.86
N LEU A 405 4.10 19.38 -7.35
CA LEU A 405 4.10 20.84 -7.20
C LEU A 405 5.18 21.30 -6.22
N ALA A 406 5.39 20.56 -5.12
CA ALA A 406 6.47 20.88 -4.18
C ALA A 406 7.85 20.63 -4.78
N ALA A 407 8.06 19.51 -5.47
CA ALA A 407 9.35 19.15 -6.07
C ALA A 407 9.78 20.14 -7.17
N HIS A 408 8.82 20.66 -7.94
CA HIS A 408 9.06 21.56 -9.07
C HIS A 408 8.68 23.02 -8.79
N ALA A 409 8.60 23.45 -7.52
CA ALA A 409 8.08 24.76 -7.12
C ALA A 409 8.69 25.95 -7.86
N ARG A 410 9.97 25.85 -8.28
CA ARG A 410 10.70 26.92 -8.99
C ARG A 410 10.38 27.03 -10.49
N HIS A 411 9.79 25.97 -11.09
CA HIS A 411 9.58 25.84 -12.54
C HIS A 411 8.10 25.74 -12.92
N LEU A 412 7.18 25.93 -11.97
CA LEU A 412 5.74 25.67 -12.16
C LEU A 412 5.08 26.56 -13.22
N ASP A 413 5.61 27.77 -13.41
CA ASP A 413 5.06 28.75 -14.36
C ASP A 413 5.77 28.73 -15.73
N GLU A 414 6.77 27.82 -15.90
CA GLU A 414 7.45 27.60 -17.17
C GLU A 414 6.55 26.79 -18.12
N VAL A 415 6.56 27.16 -19.40
CA VAL A 415 5.90 26.44 -20.47
C VAL A 415 6.87 25.43 -21.06
N LEU A 416 6.51 24.14 -21.03
CA LEU A 416 7.32 23.11 -21.66
C LEU A 416 7.13 23.13 -23.18
N PRO A 417 8.23 23.16 -23.97
CA PRO A 417 8.18 23.04 -25.41
C PRO A 417 7.36 21.83 -25.87
N LYS A 418 6.67 21.98 -27.01
CA LYS A 418 5.85 20.90 -27.57
C LYS A 418 6.72 19.67 -27.85
N GLY A 419 6.26 18.51 -27.36
CA GLY A 419 6.96 17.22 -27.51
C GLY A 419 8.13 17.01 -26.53
N GLN A 420 8.49 18.00 -25.72
CA GLN A 420 9.54 17.83 -24.71
C GLN A 420 9.02 16.99 -23.53
N GLY A 421 9.67 15.86 -23.24
CA GLY A 421 9.42 15.05 -22.08
C GLY A 421 10.09 15.60 -20.82
N LEU A 422 9.38 15.61 -19.70
CA LEU A 422 9.88 15.96 -18.38
C LEU A 422 9.57 14.84 -17.40
N ARG A 423 10.60 14.26 -16.76
CA ARG A 423 10.42 13.36 -15.60
C ARG A 423 10.05 14.17 -14.37
N LEU A 424 8.97 13.78 -13.71
CA LEU A 424 8.50 14.43 -12.49
C LEU A 424 9.15 13.89 -11.21
N ALA A 425 9.83 12.75 -11.28
CA ALA A 425 10.54 12.16 -10.16
C ALA A 425 11.72 11.30 -10.63
N THR A 426 12.71 11.14 -9.77
CA THR A 426 13.92 10.33 -10.02
C THR A 426 13.75 8.85 -9.67
N VAL A 427 12.60 8.46 -9.11
CA VAL A 427 12.28 7.07 -8.72
C VAL A 427 10.97 6.63 -9.37
N GLY A 428 10.92 5.40 -9.89
CA GLY A 428 9.73 4.79 -10.49
C GLY A 428 8.78 4.18 -9.46
N SER A 429 8.56 4.84 -8.31
CA SER A 429 7.72 4.29 -7.25
C SER A 429 6.27 4.80 -7.33
N ASN A 430 5.31 3.97 -6.94
CA ASN A 430 3.89 4.33 -6.86
C ASN A 430 3.62 5.50 -5.87
N ARG A 431 4.52 5.71 -4.90
CA ARG A 431 4.46 6.85 -3.97
C ARG A 431 4.48 8.19 -4.69
N VAL A 432 5.27 8.30 -5.74
CA VAL A 432 5.42 9.50 -6.57
C VAL A 432 4.65 9.41 -7.89
N GLY A 433 3.72 8.46 -8.03
CA GLY A 433 2.93 8.30 -9.25
C GLY A 433 3.63 7.52 -10.37
N GLY A 434 4.69 6.77 -10.05
CA GLY A 434 5.30 5.82 -10.98
C GLY A 434 4.27 4.82 -11.49
N LEU A 435 4.48 4.34 -12.72
CA LEU A 435 3.56 3.47 -13.42
C LEU A 435 4.15 2.06 -13.46
N TYR A 436 3.35 1.06 -13.15
CA TYR A 436 3.72 -0.35 -13.20
C TYR A 436 2.94 -1.05 -14.30
N ILE A 437 3.66 -1.69 -15.22
CA ILE A 437 3.07 -2.39 -16.37
C ILE A 437 3.44 -3.86 -16.32
N ASP A 438 2.47 -4.73 -16.55
CA ASP A 438 2.70 -6.17 -16.64
C ASP A 438 3.63 -6.52 -17.80
N GLY A 439 4.77 -7.09 -17.45
CA GLY A 439 5.80 -7.54 -18.36
C GLY A 439 5.85 -9.07 -18.53
N CYS A 440 4.91 -9.82 -17.96
CA CYS A 440 4.98 -11.28 -17.93
C CYS A 440 5.06 -11.91 -19.33
N SER A 441 4.47 -11.27 -20.35
CA SER A 441 4.56 -11.69 -21.76
C SER A 441 5.96 -11.53 -22.37
N TYR A 442 6.85 -10.77 -21.76
CA TYR A 442 8.24 -10.58 -22.19
C TYR A 442 9.20 -11.57 -21.55
N VAL A 443 8.75 -12.39 -20.62
CA VAL A 443 9.59 -13.42 -19.97
C VAL A 443 9.95 -14.49 -21.00
N THR A 444 11.25 -14.75 -21.12
CA THR A 444 11.81 -15.78 -22.02
C THR A 444 12.50 -16.88 -21.20
N PRO A 445 12.77 -18.04 -21.82
CA PRO A 445 13.60 -19.08 -21.20
C PRO A 445 15.00 -18.58 -20.84
N ALA A 446 15.64 -17.79 -21.71
CA ALA A 446 16.99 -17.25 -21.48
C ALA A 446 17.02 -16.29 -20.28
N MET A 447 16.03 -15.39 -20.19
CA MET A 447 15.87 -14.53 -19.00
C MET A 447 15.65 -15.37 -17.73
N THR A 448 14.79 -16.37 -17.78
CA THR A 448 14.50 -17.25 -16.65
C THR A 448 15.74 -17.98 -16.17
N GLU A 449 16.50 -18.56 -17.10
CA GLU A 449 17.77 -19.23 -16.81
C GLU A 449 18.78 -18.27 -16.14
N ARG A 450 18.90 -17.05 -16.65
CA ARG A 450 19.79 -16.03 -16.08
C ARG A 450 19.45 -15.71 -14.64
N PHE A 451 18.17 -15.43 -14.35
CA PHE A 451 17.73 -15.12 -12.99
C PHE A 451 17.79 -16.36 -12.06
N ASP A 452 17.60 -17.57 -12.60
CA ASP A 452 17.80 -18.81 -11.84
C ASP A 452 19.28 -19.00 -11.45
N GLN A 453 20.22 -18.73 -12.37
CA GLN A 453 21.67 -18.75 -12.09
C GLN A 453 22.03 -17.74 -11.01
N ILE A 454 21.51 -16.50 -11.08
CA ILE A 454 21.75 -15.45 -10.10
C ILE A 454 21.19 -15.87 -8.74
N ALA A 455 19.93 -16.30 -8.68
CA ALA A 455 19.28 -16.71 -7.45
C ALA A 455 19.98 -17.92 -6.78
N LYS A 456 20.47 -18.86 -7.58
CA LYS A 456 21.24 -20.01 -7.09
C LYS A 456 22.64 -19.64 -6.56
N SER A 457 23.20 -18.52 -7.00
CA SER A 457 24.45 -18.00 -6.44
C SER A 457 24.29 -17.45 -5.02
N MET A 458 23.03 -17.16 -4.63
CA MET A 458 22.67 -16.67 -3.30
C MET A 458 22.37 -17.85 -2.37
N PRO A 459 23.04 -17.97 -1.21
CA PRO A 459 22.73 -19.03 -0.25
C PRO A 459 21.27 -18.95 0.20
N GLU A 460 20.56 -20.08 0.15
CA GLU A 460 19.18 -20.19 0.68
C GLU A 460 18.19 -19.11 0.20
N PHE A 461 18.36 -18.64 -1.02
CA PHE A 461 17.41 -17.70 -1.65
C PHE A 461 16.40 -18.48 -2.50
N TRP A 462 15.12 -18.39 -2.13
CA TRP A 462 14.05 -19.17 -2.73
C TRP A 462 12.91 -18.32 -3.27
N PHE A 463 12.77 -17.06 -2.78
CA PHE A 463 11.61 -16.26 -3.04
C PHE A 463 11.91 -14.79 -2.86
N GLY A 464 11.70 -13.99 -3.92
CA GLY A 464 11.94 -12.56 -3.82
C GLY A 464 11.95 -11.85 -5.15
N ARG A 465 12.20 -10.54 -5.13
CA ARG A 465 12.20 -9.68 -6.31
C ARG A 465 13.55 -8.99 -6.46
N PHE A 466 14.12 -9.12 -7.65
CA PHE A 466 15.24 -8.32 -8.09
C PHE A 466 14.72 -7.07 -8.79
N ASP A 467 15.08 -5.89 -8.29
CA ASP A 467 14.83 -4.64 -8.99
C ASP A 467 16.06 -4.35 -9.85
N VAL A 468 15.85 -4.18 -11.16
CA VAL A 468 16.93 -4.09 -12.15
C VAL A 468 16.81 -2.85 -13.00
N ARG A 469 17.97 -2.37 -13.49
CA ARG A 469 18.07 -1.42 -14.59
C ARG A 469 18.58 -2.15 -15.82
N TYR A 470 17.96 -1.93 -16.97
CA TYR A 470 18.34 -2.58 -18.23
C TYR A 470 18.42 -1.59 -19.38
N LYS A 471 19.26 -1.87 -20.35
CA LYS A 471 19.58 -0.98 -21.47
C LYS A 471 18.45 -0.94 -22.49
N ASP A 472 18.05 -2.11 -22.97
CA ASP A 472 16.95 -2.30 -23.91
C ASP A 472 16.23 -3.63 -23.64
N ILE A 473 15.00 -3.73 -24.12
CA ILE A 473 14.13 -4.88 -23.84
C ILE A 473 14.61 -6.17 -24.51
N GLU A 474 15.19 -6.09 -25.69
CA GLU A 474 15.65 -7.25 -26.47
C GLU A 474 16.86 -7.90 -25.80
N ALA A 475 17.84 -7.13 -25.35
CA ALA A 475 18.97 -7.63 -24.58
C ALA A 475 18.50 -8.20 -23.23
N PHE A 476 17.57 -7.51 -22.56
CA PHE A 476 17.01 -7.96 -21.29
C PHE A 476 16.28 -9.31 -21.43
N GLN A 477 15.54 -9.53 -22.54
CA GLN A 477 14.92 -10.81 -22.85
C GLN A 477 15.94 -11.94 -23.07
N ARG A 478 17.16 -11.64 -23.51
CA ARG A 478 18.27 -12.61 -23.60
C ARG A 478 18.99 -12.81 -22.26
N GLY A 479 18.59 -12.09 -21.19
CA GLY A 479 19.27 -12.11 -19.90
C GLY A 479 20.61 -11.37 -19.91
N GLU A 480 20.72 -10.30 -20.71
CA GLU A 480 21.91 -9.50 -20.95
C GLU A 480 21.65 -8.01 -20.64
N ASP A 481 22.70 -7.20 -20.60
CA ASP A 481 22.68 -5.73 -20.50
C ASP A 481 21.74 -5.17 -19.39
N PHE A 482 21.80 -5.77 -18.21
CA PHE A 482 21.09 -5.27 -17.03
C PHE A 482 22.00 -5.30 -15.80
N LEU A 483 21.62 -4.50 -14.78
CA LEU A 483 22.24 -4.52 -13.46
C LEU A 483 21.17 -4.56 -12.37
N ILE A 484 21.36 -5.43 -11.39
CA ILE A 484 20.54 -5.52 -10.18
C ILE A 484 20.92 -4.35 -9.28
N VAL A 485 19.94 -3.52 -8.95
CA VAL A 485 20.11 -2.37 -8.05
C VAL A 485 19.56 -2.61 -6.66
N GLU A 486 18.69 -3.64 -6.52
CA GLU A 486 18.13 -4.05 -5.23
C GLU A 486 17.68 -5.51 -5.31
N SER A 487 17.90 -6.26 -4.22
CA SER A 487 17.36 -7.60 -4.01
C SER A 487 16.46 -7.55 -2.78
N ASN A 488 15.22 -8.00 -2.93
CA ASN A 488 14.18 -7.96 -1.89
C ASN A 488 13.71 -9.40 -1.62
N GLY A 489 13.52 -9.75 -0.35
CA GLY A 489 13.08 -11.09 0.05
C GLY A 489 11.55 -11.24 0.10
N ALA A 490 11.06 -11.98 1.11
CA ALA A 490 9.67 -12.40 1.25
C ALA A 490 8.66 -11.25 1.41
N GLY A 491 9.09 -10.06 1.81
CA GLY A 491 8.24 -8.87 1.93
C GLY A 491 7.95 -8.15 0.61
N SER A 492 8.59 -8.58 -0.49
CA SER A 492 8.32 -8.00 -1.81
C SER A 492 6.99 -8.47 -2.38
N GLU A 493 6.40 -7.65 -3.25
CA GLU A 493 5.13 -7.96 -3.95
C GLU A 493 5.37 -8.15 -5.45
N ALA A 494 4.54 -8.97 -6.08
CA ALA A 494 4.42 -9.09 -7.53
C ALA A 494 3.68 -7.85 -8.07
N ILE A 495 4.41 -6.75 -8.29
CA ILE A 495 3.86 -5.41 -8.53
C ILE A 495 3.21 -5.21 -9.90
N HIS A 496 3.27 -6.19 -10.83
CA HIS A 496 2.52 -6.14 -12.10
C HIS A 496 1.00 -6.06 -11.87
N MET A 497 0.53 -6.50 -10.74
CA MET A 497 -0.87 -6.38 -10.36
C MET A 497 -1.39 -4.94 -10.24
N TRP A 498 -0.48 -3.96 -10.17
CA TRP A 498 -0.81 -2.54 -10.19
C TRP A 498 -0.92 -1.95 -11.61
N ASP A 499 -0.76 -2.78 -12.66
CA ASP A 499 -0.99 -2.37 -14.04
C ASP A 499 -2.43 -1.85 -14.20
N PRO A 500 -2.63 -0.67 -14.80
CA PRO A 500 -3.96 -0.11 -15.04
C PRO A 500 -4.92 -1.01 -15.81
N ASN A 501 -4.39 -1.90 -16.63
CA ASN A 501 -5.18 -2.83 -17.43
C ASN A 501 -5.35 -4.21 -16.76
N PHE A 502 -4.69 -4.45 -15.63
CA PHE A 502 -4.76 -5.73 -14.94
C PHE A 502 -6.09 -5.87 -14.18
N PRO A 503 -6.89 -6.93 -14.40
CA PRO A 503 -8.16 -7.11 -13.71
C PRO A 503 -7.98 -7.24 -12.19
N LEU A 504 -8.80 -6.55 -11.41
CA LEU A 504 -8.71 -6.57 -9.94
C LEU A 504 -8.81 -7.98 -9.35
N ILE A 505 -9.62 -8.85 -9.94
CA ILE A 505 -9.75 -10.24 -9.48
C ILE A 505 -8.45 -11.02 -9.68
N ASP A 506 -7.75 -10.79 -10.79
CA ASP A 506 -6.49 -11.46 -11.08
C ASP A 506 -5.35 -10.88 -10.24
N ALA A 507 -5.43 -9.59 -9.87
CA ALA A 507 -4.54 -8.98 -8.89
C ALA A 507 -4.64 -9.69 -7.53
N PHE A 508 -5.85 -9.95 -7.04
CA PHE A 508 -6.03 -10.72 -5.81
C PHE A 508 -5.59 -12.17 -5.93
N ARG A 509 -5.85 -12.83 -7.07
CA ARG A 509 -5.35 -14.19 -7.31
C ARG A 509 -3.82 -14.24 -7.24
N THR A 510 -3.14 -13.33 -7.93
CA THR A 510 -1.68 -13.22 -7.89
C THR A 510 -1.15 -13.08 -6.47
N LEU A 511 -1.74 -12.20 -5.67
CA LEU A 511 -1.32 -12.00 -4.28
C LEU A 511 -1.63 -13.21 -3.39
N PHE A 512 -2.75 -13.87 -3.61
CA PHE A 512 -3.10 -15.10 -2.90
C PHE A 512 -2.14 -16.24 -3.24
N ASP A 513 -1.81 -16.42 -4.52
CA ASP A 513 -0.84 -17.42 -4.97
C ASP A 513 0.56 -17.11 -4.43
N GLN A 514 0.94 -15.84 -4.43
CA GLN A 514 2.20 -15.39 -3.86
C GLN A 514 2.31 -15.72 -2.36
N GLN A 515 1.28 -15.40 -1.57
CA GLN A 515 1.26 -15.72 -0.14
C GLN A 515 1.28 -17.24 0.11
N ALA A 516 0.50 -18.02 -0.65
CA ALA A 516 0.46 -19.46 -0.53
C ALA A 516 1.83 -20.09 -0.84
N LEU A 517 2.50 -19.62 -1.90
CA LEU A 517 3.84 -20.07 -2.29
C LEU A 517 4.89 -19.73 -1.22
N MET A 518 4.85 -18.51 -0.70
CA MET A 518 5.75 -18.05 0.36
C MET A 518 5.63 -18.91 1.64
N PHE A 519 4.40 -19.23 2.06
CA PHE A 519 4.17 -20.13 3.19
C PHE A 519 4.63 -21.57 2.89
N ALA A 520 4.42 -22.07 1.67
CA ALA A 520 4.87 -23.40 1.27
C ALA A 520 6.40 -23.51 1.29
N ILE A 521 7.11 -22.50 0.79
CA ILE A 521 8.57 -22.41 0.84
C ILE A 521 9.04 -22.35 2.29
N GLY A 522 8.41 -21.52 3.13
CA GLY A 522 8.73 -21.45 4.56
C GLY A 522 8.53 -22.78 5.27
N ASP A 523 7.49 -23.55 4.94
CA ASP A 523 7.25 -24.88 5.51
C ASP A 523 8.31 -25.91 5.05
N ALA A 524 8.68 -25.87 3.77
CA ALA A 524 9.76 -26.71 3.26
C ALA A 524 11.10 -26.41 3.98
N ASN A 525 11.43 -25.15 4.20
CA ASN A 525 12.64 -24.74 4.93
C ASN A 525 12.57 -25.11 6.42
N ARG A 526 11.39 -24.95 7.05
CA ARG A 526 11.19 -25.42 8.44
C ARG A 526 11.48 -26.92 8.58
N ARG A 527 11.04 -27.74 7.62
CA ARG A 527 11.35 -29.19 7.60
C ARG A 527 12.83 -29.48 7.40
N ARG A 528 13.58 -28.56 6.79
CA ARG A 528 15.05 -28.62 6.65
C ARG A 528 15.76 -28.15 7.92
N GLY A 529 15.05 -27.74 8.99
CA GLY A 529 15.60 -27.37 10.27
C GLY A 529 15.68 -25.86 10.54
N PHE A 530 15.22 -25.00 9.64
CA PHE A 530 15.19 -23.56 9.86
C PHE A 530 14.00 -23.16 10.76
N ALA A 531 14.26 -22.42 11.84
CA ALA A 531 13.23 -22.03 12.80
C ALA A 531 12.65 -20.64 12.44
N PRO A 532 11.32 -20.51 12.29
CA PRO A 532 10.68 -19.22 12.12
C PRO A 532 10.91 -18.29 13.32
N LEU A 533 10.98 -16.98 13.07
CA LEU A 533 11.05 -16.00 14.15
C LEU A 533 9.81 -16.07 15.06
N THR A 534 9.99 -15.75 16.32
CA THR A 534 8.88 -15.55 17.22
C THR A 534 8.11 -14.26 16.85
N PRO A 535 6.82 -14.15 17.15
CA PRO A 535 6.06 -12.92 16.92
C PRO A 535 6.69 -11.68 17.56
N MET A 536 7.31 -11.82 18.74
CA MET A 536 7.97 -10.73 19.45
C MET A 536 9.21 -10.23 18.68
N GLN A 537 10.03 -11.14 18.14
CA GLN A 537 11.15 -10.78 17.29
C GLN A 537 10.67 -10.04 16.03
N LEU A 538 9.63 -10.53 15.36
CA LEU A 538 9.08 -9.89 14.17
C LEU A 538 8.57 -8.46 14.48
N ILE A 539 7.88 -8.27 15.60
CA ILE A 539 7.47 -6.94 16.07
C ILE A 539 8.67 -6.02 16.33
N SER A 540 9.79 -6.56 16.85
CA SER A 540 10.99 -5.75 17.07
C SER A 540 11.60 -5.24 15.76
N PHE A 541 11.66 -6.07 14.72
CA PHE A 541 12.08 -5.68 13.36
C PHE A 541 11.18 -4.58 12.79
N GLN A 542 9.86 -4.78 12.87
CA GLN A 542 8.90 -3.78 12.41
C GLN A 542 9.06 -2.44 13.12
N ARG A 543 9.26 -2.44 14.45
CA ARG A 543 9.47 -1.22 15.23
C ARG A 543 10.79 -0.53 14.86
N ARG A 544 11.86 -1.30 14.59
CA ARG A 544 13.15 -0.77 14.12
C ARG A 544 12.97 -0.06 12.78
N GLN A 545 12.38 -0.73 11.80
CA GLN A 545 12.11 -0.16 10.48
C GLN A 545 11.24 1.10 10.54
N GLN A 546 10.13 1.06 11.29
CA GLN A 546 9.25 2.22 11.43
C GLN A 546 9.91 3.43 12.09
N ARG A 547 10.82 3.21 13.05
CA ARG A 547 11.60 4.30 13.66
C ARG A 547 12.52 4.96 12.64
N LEU A 548 13.24 4.18 11.85
CA LEU A 548 14.15 4.67 10.83
C LEU A 548 13.41 5.45 9.73
N LEU A 549 12.30 4.92 9.22
CA LEU A 549 11.51 5.57 8.16
C LEU A 549 10.97 6.96 8.54
N LYS A 550 10.80 7.25 9.85
CA LYS A 550 10.32 8.55 10.31
C LYS A 550 11.37 9.65 10.33
N ILE A 551 12.64 9.27 10.31
CA ILE A 551 13.76 10.21 10.47
C ILE A 551 14.61 10.35 9.20
N TYR A 552 14.36 9.55 8.16
CA TYR A 552 15.03 9.71 6.89
C TYR A 552 14.57 10.97 6.15
N PRO A 553 15.48 11.64 5.42
CA PRO A 553 15.11 12.78 4.58
C PRO A 553 14.18 12.37 3.44
N ASP A 554 13.43 13.33 2.92
CA ASP A 554 12.62 13.12 1.73
C ASP A 554 13.51 12.79 0.52
N SER A 555 13.03 11.91 -0.33
CA SER A 555 13.66 11.64 -1.63
C SER A 555 13.31 12.75 -2.62
N ASN A 556 14.25 13.08 -3.49
CA ASN A 556 14.02 13.99 -4.61
C ASN A 556 13.24 13.30 -5.70
#